data_816837920cf3ccf0b4e92c83cb32b426
#
_entry.id   816837920cf3ccf0b4e92c83cb32b426
#
_cell.length_a   1.000
_cell.length_b   1.000
_cell.length_c   1.000
_cell.angle_alpha   90.00
_cell.angle_beta   90.00
_cell.angle_gamma   90.00
#
_symmetry.space_group_name_H-M   'P 1'
#
loop_
_entity.id
_entity.type
_entity.pdbx_description
1 polymer ?
#
loop_
_entity_poly.entity_id
_entity_poly.type
_entity_poly.pdbx_seq_one_letter_code
_entity_poly.pdbx_strand_id
1 'polypeptide(L)'
;EISECLVGSEMCIRDRLIPTGLLFICIMILTATSQLQTIKETTQSTTDDFCLNLESTMDVCTSQQEMITLNSQLLLSMRKILYNRETTYTDYVFLNSIKTFLGSISASHPLVDSLYLYLDDNNIFFSSDKTIRFLSSDVDAGWYDIYTSLPEDQDTYIVSREMKTSTSSTSENVLTVYKRFSYLDGVMVSNLSLKELEKMMSAKSTSWKHGMFLLDSGQNLLASQGFSSVPDFSEVDLSTLTDGFHWEKVDHHFYLTYMIYQPTYRYYSVQLVPVSAIILYCAQNLLLPLIMLLFALFIIFLFSYQITRDNFRQIQSVIDLFGNAEKGIYPTEKDSPADQPDDEYSLIMNNVIRIFLNTTFLNSQLAEQKYKKQAAELSALQLQINPHFMVNTLQTLDFEVYKIAGGPSTANTIISNLSDILSYSLANPQ
;
A
#
# COMPACT_ATOMS: atom_id res chain seq x y z
N GLU A 1 -6.09 -42.13 3.91
CA GLU A 1 -7.16 -41.53 4.78
C GLU A 1 -6.76 -40.19 5.38
N ILE A 2 -5.50 -39.98 5.80
CA ILE A 2 -5.01 -38.67 6.28
C ILE A 2 -4.89 -37.65 5.12
N SER A 3 -4.61 -38.12 3.89
CA SER A 3 -4.47 -37.25 2.70
C SER A 3 -5.80 -36.64 2.22
N GLU A 4 -6.93 -37.31 2.39
CA GLU A 4 -8.25 -36.78 1.95
C GLU A 4 -8.78 -35.68 2.89
N CYS A 5 -8.47 -35.76 4.19
CA CYS A 5 -8.80 -34.73 5.15
C CYS A 5 -7.94 -33.45 4.95
N LEU A 6 -6.68 -33.62 4.51
CA LEU A 6 -5.78 -32.52 4.09
C LEU A 6 -6.30 -31.83 2.82
N VAL A 7 -6.82 -32.57 1.84
CA VAL A 7 -7.37 -32.01 0.59
C VAL A 7 -8.59 -31.12 0.86
N GLY A 8 -9.47 -31.48 1.77
CA GLY A 8 -10.61 -30.64 2.17
C GLY A 8 -10.18 -29.34 2.86
N SER A 9 -9.16 -29.38 3.72
CA SER A 9 -8.62 -28.20 4.37
C SER A 9 -7.81 -27.32 3.42
N GLU A 10 -7.08 -27.91 2.45
CA GLU A 10 -6.38 -27.18 1.39
C GLU A 10 -7.35 -26.44 0.46
N MET A 11 -8.49 -27.03 0.08
CA MET A 11 -9.50 -26.33 -0.71
C MET A 11 -10.09 -25.14 0.05
N CYS A 12 -10.49 -25.30 1.30
CA CYS A 12 -11.02 -24.21 2.11
C CYS A 12 -10.01 -23.07 2.36
N ILE A 13 -8.74 -23.40 2.57
CA ILE A 13 -7.68 -22.42 2.77
C ILE A 13 -7.41 -21.67 1.45
N ARG A 14 -7.31 -22.37 0.33
CA ARG A 14 -7.05 -21.81 -0.99
C ARG A 14 -8.18 -20.87 -1.45
N ASP A 15 -9.44 -21.23 -1.25
CA ASP A 15 -10.59 -20.41 -1.62
C ASP A 15 -10.71 -19.12 -0.80
N ARG A 16 -10.11 -19.05 0.38
CA ARG A 16 -10.08 -17.83 1.21
C ARG A 16 -8.81 -17.02 1.03
N LEU A 17 -7.64 -17.67 0.82
CA LEU A 17 -6.37 -16.99 0.66
C LEU A 17 -6.25 -16.25 -0.68
N ILE A 18 -6.78 -16.81 -1.77
CA ILE A 18 -6.69 -16.17 -3.10
C ILE A 18 -7.47 -14.85 -3.13
N PRO A 19 -8.76 -14.77 -2.73
CA PRO A 19 -9.48 -13.50 -2.70
C PRO A 19 -8.87 -12.48 -1.74
N THR A 20 -8.39 -12.90 -0.56
CA THR A 20 -7.72 -12.00 0.39
C THR A 20 -6.40 -11.47 -0.16
N GLY A 21 -5.61 -12.30 -0.82
CA GLY A 21 -4.37 -11.89 -1.49
C GLY A 21 -4.63 -10.91 -2.64
N LEU A 22 -5.64 -11.16 -3.48
CA LEU A 22 -6.04 -10.25 -4.55
C LEU A 22 -6.53 -8.91 -4.00
N LEU A 23 -7.37 -8.92 -2.98
CA LEU A 23 -7.84 -7.71 -2.32
C LEU A 23 -6.68 -6.89 -1.75
N PHE A 24 -5.72 -7.55 -1.11
CA PHE A 24 -4.53 -6.90 -0.58
C PHE A 24 -3.68 -6.25 -1.68
N ILE A 25 -3.44 -6.95 -2.80
CA ILE A 25 -2.72 -6.39 -3.95
C ILE A 25 -3.44 -5.14 -4.47
N CYS A 26 -4.77 -5.17 -4.60
CA CYS A 26 -5.56 -4.01 -4.98
C CYS A 26 -5.39 -2.84 -4.00
N ILE A 27 -5.45 -3.09 -2.69
CA ILE A 27 -5.25 -2.07 -1.66
C ILE A 27 -3.84 -1.49 -1.74
N MET A 28 -2.82 -2.32 -1.94
CA MET A 28 -1.43 -1.88 -2.10
C MET A 28 -1.25 -0.96 -3.32
N ILE A 29 -1.82 -1.34 -4.46
CA ILE A 29 -1.77 -0.52 -5.69
C ILE A 29 -2.49 0.81 -5.47
N LEU A 30 -3.70 0.79 -4.91
CA LEU A 30 -4.47 1.99 -4.62
C LEU A 30 -3.75 2.91 -3.63
N THR A 31 -3.15 2.35 -2.59
CA THR A 31 -2.38 3.14 -1.61
C THR A 31 -1.14 3.75 -2.27
N ALA A 32 -0.38 2.99 -3.05
CA ALA A 32 0.81 3.49 -3.74
C ALA A 32 0.48 4.59 -4.76
N THR A 33 -0.60 4.43 -5.54
CA THR A 33 -1.04 5.46 -6.50
C THR A 33 -1.54 6.71 -5.79
N SER A 34 -2.28 6.58 -4.69
CA SER A 34 -2.72 7.71 -3.86
C SER A 34 -1.54 8.46 -3.25
N GLN A 35 -0.51 7.77 -2.75
CA GLN A 35 0.70 8.39 -2.21
C GLN A 35 1.48 9.15 -3.28
N LEU A 36 1.64 8.58 -4.48
CA LEU A 36 2.29 9.24 -5.60
C LEU A 36 1.52 10.50 -6.02
N GLN A 37 0.19 10.43 -6.04
CA GLN A 37 -0.65 11.59 -6.33
C GLN A 37 -0.48 12.69 -5.27
N THR A 38 -0.42 12.34 -3.99
CA THR A 38 -0.15 13.30 -2.89
C THR A 38 1.21 13.97 -3.05
N ILE A 39 2.26 13.21 -3.43
CA ILE A 39 3.59 13.78 -3.70
C ILE A 39 3.50 14.79 -4.85
N LYS A 40 2.83 14.44 -5.96
CA LYS A 40 2.67 15.33 -7.11
C LYS A 40 1.91 16.60 -6.73
N GLU A 41 0.75 16.50 -6.11
CA GLU A 41 -0.07 17.65 -5.71
C GLU A 41 0.66 18.58 -4.74
N THR A 42 1.37 18.00 -3.76
CA THR A 42 2.14 18.81 -2.80
C THR A 42 3.34 19.47 -3.48
N THR A 43 4.07 18.76 -4.35
CA THR A 43 5.19 19.30 -5.13
C THR A 43 4.73 20.44 -6.01
N GLN A 44 3.66 20.24 -6.77
CA GLN A 44 3.05 21.26 -7.61
C GLN A 44 2.63 22.48 -6.80
N SER A 45 1.81 22.31 -5.77
CA SER A 45 1.34 23.42 -4.93
C SER A 45 2.48 24.20 -4.29
N THR A 46 3.56 23.50 -3.88
CA THR A 46 4.72 24.17 -3.26
C THR A 46 5.48 25.03 -4.26
N THR A 47 5.69 24.52 -5.49
CA THR A 47 6.36 25.24 -6.56
C THR A 47 5.52 26.40 -7.06
N ASP A 48 4.22 26.17 -7.28
CA ASP A 48 3.28 27.20 -7.74
C ASP A 48 3.19 28.36 -6.73
N ASP A 49 3.04 28.06 -5.44
CA ASP A 49 2.99 29.06 -4.37
C ASP A 49 4.31 29.86 -4.29
N PHE A 50 5.45 29.19 -4.47
CA PHE A 50 6.76 29.84 -4.52
C PHE A 50 6.86 30.80 -5.70
N CYS A 51 6.53 30.34 -6.92
CA CYS A 51 6.57 31.16 -8.12
C CYS A 51 5.65 32.37 -8.01
N LEU A 52 4.41 32.18 -7.55
CA LEU A 52 3.44 33.27 -7.37
C LEU A 52 3.96 34.33 -6.37
N ASN A 53 4.55 33.91 -5.25
CA ASN A 53 5.08 34.84 -4.26
C ASN A 53 6.32 35.59 -4.78
N LEU A 54 7.21 34.91 -5.50
CA LEU A 54 8.39 35.53 -6.11
C LEU A 54 7.97 36.54 -7.19
N GLU A 55 7.09 36.15 -8.11
CA GLU A 55 6.53 37.03 -9.15
C GLU A 55 5.84 38.24 -8.56
N SER A 56 4.94 38.02 -7.59
CA SER A 56 4.23 39.13 -6.93
C SER A 56 5.20 40.14 -6.32
N THR A 57 6.31 39.67 -5.74
CA THR A 57 7.34 40.54 -5.17
C THR A 57 8.09 41.31 -6.27
N MET A 58 8.47 40.62 -7.37
CA MET A 58 9.14 41.27 -8.51
C MET A 58 8.22 42.25 -9.22
N ASP A 59 6.92 41.94 -9.37
CA ASP A 59 5.92 42.82 -9.97
C ASP A 59 5.69 44.06 -9.12
N VAL A 60 5.70 43.97 -7.80
CA VAL A 60 5.66 45.16 -6.94
C VAL A 60 6.89 46.05 -7.20
N CYS A 61 8.07 45.50 -7.29
CA CYS A 61 9.28 46.28 -7.59
C CYS A 61 9.20 46.93 -8.96
N THR A 62 8.74 46.22 -10.01
CA THR A 62 8.64 46.74 -11.36
C THR A 62 7.51 47.78 -11.53
N SER A 63 6.35 47.58 -10.89
CA SER A 63 5.27 48.56 -10.92
C SER A 63 5.62 49.87 -10.24
N GLN A 64 6.45 49.82 -9.18
CA GLN A 64 6.96 51.05 -8.57
C GLN A 64 7.95 51.80 -9.49
N GLN A 65 8.72 51.10 -10.29
CA GLN A 65 9.56 51.70 -11.32
C GLN A 65 8.66 52.43 -12.37
N GLU A 66 7.60 51.80 -12.85
CA GLU A 66 6.70 52.40 -13.80
C GLU A 66 6.07 53.68 -13.23
N MET A 67 5.64 53.68 -11.97
CA MET A 67 5.14 54.91 -11.30
C MET A 67 6.15 56.04 -11.31
N ILE A 68 7.45 55.77 -11.08
CA ILE A 68 8.47 56.81 -11.11
C ILE A 68 8.70 57.34 -12.53
N THR A 69 8.77 56.46 -13.52
CA THR A 69 9.04 56.82 -14.91
C THR A 69 7.84 57.52 -15.61
N LEU A 70 6.63 57.16 -15.26
CA LEU A 70 5.42 57.81 -15.78
C LEU A 70 5.16 59.17 -15.16
N ASN A 71 5.73 59.47 -13.99
CA ASN A 71 5.56 60.76 -13.37
C ASN A 71 6.69 61.74 -13.85
N SER A 72 6.33 62.54 -14.85
CA SER A 72 7.24 63.52 -15.48
C SER A 72 7.87 64.50 -14.47
N GLN A 73 7.14 64.90 -13.42
CA GLN A 73 7.69 65.83 -12.39
C GLN A 73 8.73 65.12 -11.52
N LEU A 74 8.50 63.87 -11.10
CA LEU A 74 9.49 63.08 -10.36
C LEU A 74 10.74 62.92 -11.19
N LEU A 75 10.58 62.56 -12.43
CA LEU A 75 11.68 62.32 -13.35
C LEU A 75 12.53 63.58 -13.60
N LEU A 76 11.89 64.72 -13.88
CA LEU A 76 12.59 65.98 -14.05
C LEU A 76 13.32 66.40 -12.78
N SER A 77 12.74 66.18 -11.61
CA SER A 77 13.39 66.50 -10.31
C SER A 77 14.59 65.60 -10.08
N MET A 78 14.48 64.29 -10.40
CA MET A 78 15.62 63.37 -10.31
C MET A 78 16.73 63.76 -11.27
N ARG A 79 16.43 64.05 -12.55
CA ARG A 79 17.41 64.52 -13.52
C ARG A 79 18.09 65.81 -13.04
N LYS A 80 17.33 66.77 -12.55
CA LYS A 80 17.88 68.04 -12.02
C LYS A 80 18.91 67.75 -10.92
N ILE A 81 18.59 66.86 -9.99
CA ILE A 81 19.49 66.52 -8.86
C ILE A 81 20.75 65.80 -9.34
N LEU A 82 20.63 64.92 -10.32
CA LEU A 82 21.74 64.15 -10.87
C LEU A 82 22.72 65.00 -11.65
N TYR A 83 22.24 66.02 -12.38
CA TYR A 83 23.05 66.86 -13.24
C TYR A 83 23.44 68.20 -12.61
N ASN A 84 22.78 68.63 -11.52
CA ASN A 84 23.09 69.87 -10.85
C ASN A 84 23.91 69.63 -9.57
N ARG A 85 25.06 70.24 -9.48
CA ARG A 85 25.97 70.10 -8.32
C ARG A 85 25.51 70.85 -7.06
N GLU A 86 24.57 71.79 -7.19
CA GLU A 86 24.05 72.58 -6.06
C GLU A 86 22.66 72.06 -5.68
N THR A 87 22.57 71.39 -4.54
CA THR A 87 21.30 70.90 -3.98
C THR A 87 20.61 71.97 -3.15
N THR A 88 19.38 72.26 -3.46
CA THR A 88 18.51 73.14 -2.68
C THR A 88 17.77 72.40 -1.58
N TYR A 89 17.18 73.11 -0.62
CA TYR A 89 16.36 72.50 0.44
C TYR A 89 15.20 71.70 -0.15
N THR A 90 14.57 72.19 -1.23
CA THR A 90 13.50 71.48 -1.92
C THR A 90 14.00 70.16 -2.53
N ASP A 91 15.23 70.13 -3.04
CA ASP A 91 15.81 68.91 -3.60
C ASP A 91 16.09 67.89 -2.48
N TYR A 92 16.49 68.33 -1.29
CA TYR A 92 16.66 67.45 -0.14
C TYR A 92 15.33 66.82 0.34
N VAL A 93 14.24 67.62 0.40
CA VAL A 93 12.90 67.10 0.75
C VAL A 93 12.42 66.09 -0.29
N PHE A 94 12.68 66.37 -1.55
CA PHE A 94 12.34 65.44 -2.64
C PHE A 94 13.13 64.11 -2.51
N LEU A 95 14.46 64.18 -2.30
CA LEU A 95 15.30 63.01 -2.11
C LEU A 95 14.84 62.13 -0.94
N ASN A 96 14.47 62.78 0.17
CA ASN A 96 13.98 62.04 1.33
C ASN A 96 12.60 61.38 1.04
N SER A 97 11.76 62.01 0.20
CA SER A 97 10.52 61.43 -0.23
C SER A 97 10.75 60.21 -1.12
N ILE A 98 11.69 60.25 -2.06
CA ILE A 98 12.04 59.11 -2.91
C ILE A 98 12.65 57.96 -2.03
N LYS A 99 13.53 58.31 -1.11
CA LYS A 99 14.06 57.30 -0.18
C LYS A 99 12.99 56.63 0.64
N THR A 100 12.03 57.40 1.20
CA THR A 100 10.93 56.89 1.98
C THR A 100 10.03 56.00 1.12
N PHE A 101 9.79 56.40 -0.12
CA PHE A 101 9.00 55.66 -1.08
C PHE A 101 9.65 54.30 -1.42
N LEU A 102 10.93 54.30 -1.85
CA LEU A 102 11.68 53.06 -2.15
C LEU A 102 11.86 52.21 -0.90
N GLY A 103 12.13 52.82 0.26
CA GLY A 103 12.26 52.12 1.54
C GLY A 103 10.97 51.48 2.03
N SER A 104 9.80 52.01 1.66
CA SER A 104 8.51 51.43 2.00
C SER A 104 8.30 50.08 1.34
N ILE A 105 8.89 49.85 0.18
CA ILE A 105 8.83 48.58 -0.54
C ILE A 105 9.62 47.51 0.20
N SER A 106 10.88 47.82 0.55
CA SER A 106 11.72 46.89 1.33
C SER A 106 11.11 46.58 2.70
N ALA A 107 10.47 47.58 3.34
CA ALA A 107 9.80 47.39 4.61
C ALA A 107 8.53 46.50 4.52
N SER A 108 7.84 46.52 3.37
CA SER A 108 6.61 45.75 3.13
C SER A 108 6.88 44.31 2.68
N HIS A 109 8.00 44.08 2.03
CA HIS A 109 8.38 42.81 1.44
C HIS A 109 9.72 42.32 1.99
N PRO A 110 9.75 41.41 2.94
CA PRO A 110 10.97 40.91 3.58
C PRO A 110 12.00 40.30 2.61
N LEU A 111 11.53 39.86 1.43
CA LEU A 111 12.38 39.36 0.36
C LEU A 111 13.22 40.48 -0.27
N VAL A 112 12.75 41.72 -0.29
CA VAL A 112 13.42 42.86 -0.91
C VAL A 112 14.40 43.49 0.08
N ASP A 113 15.71 43.31 -0.17
CA ASP A 113 16.76 43.90 0.66
C ASP A 113 16.96 45.37 0.35
N SER A 114 17.20 45.73 -0.92
CA SER A 114 17.43 47.07 -1.36
C SER A 114 17.01 47.31 -2.81
N LEU A 115 16.72 48.58 -3.11
CA LEU A 115 16.32 49.01 -4.45
C LEU A 115 17.27 50.14 -4.87
N TYR A 116 17.81 50.05 -6.09
CA TYR A 116 18.65 51.09 -6.69
C TYR A 116 17.93 51.60 -7.94
N LEU A 117 18.07 52.90 -8.19
CA LEU A 117 17.61 53.57 -9.36
C LEU A 117 18.74 54.37 -9.98
N TYR A 118 19.12 53.96 -11.17
CA TYR A 118 20.25 54.52 -11.89
C TYR A 118 19.79 55.10 -13.24
N LEU A 119 20.27 56.30 -13.58
CA LEU A 119 20.11 56.90 -14.91
C LEU A 119 21.49 56.93 -15.56
N ASP A 120 21.59 56.50 -16.81
CA ASP A 120 22.87 56.36 -17.50
C ASP A 120 23.63 57.70 -17.61
N ASP A 121 24.90 57.61 -17.86
CA ASP A 121 25.84 58.75 -17.94
C ASP A 121 26.06 59.52 -16.63
N ASN A 122 25.73 58.91 -15.48
CA ASN A 122 25.93 59.50 -14.16
C ASN A 122 26.88 58.66 -13.30
N ASN A 123 27.59 59.34 -12.37
CA ASN A 123 28.35 58.69 -11.34
C ASN A 123 27.56 58.53 -10.03
N ILE A 124 26.24 58.71 -10.07
CA ILE A 124 25.35 58.76 -8.92
C ILE A 124 24.11 57.90 -9.19
N PHE A 125 23.67 57.13 -8.16
CA PHE A 125 22.41 56.44 -8.17
C PHE A 125 21.63 56.65 -6.88
N PHE A 126 20.28 56.50 -6.95
CA PHE A 126 19.44 56.53 -5.75
C PHE A 126 19.32 55.17 -5.15
N SER A 127 19.29 55.10 -3.82
CA SER A 127 19.18 53.85 -3.09
C SER A 127 18.11 53.93 -1.98
N SER A 128 17.37 52.86 -1.76
CA SER A 128 16.36 52.77 -0.70
C SER A 128 16.96 52.88 0.71
N ASP A 129 18.21 52.47 0.91
CA ASP A 129 18.90 52.50 2.21
C ASP A 129 19.62 53.86 2.46
N LYS A 130 20.29 54.42 1.43
CA LYS A 130 21.06 55.67 1.48
C LYS A 130 20.68 56.56 0.31
N THR A 131 19.89 57.55 0.52
CA THR A 131 19.30 58.45 -0.48
C THR A 131 20.10 58.55 -1.80
N ILE A 132 21.36 58.93 -1.78
CA ILE A 132 22.27 59.02 -2.91
C ILE A 132 23.57 58.27 -2.60
N ARG A 133 24.03 57.53 -3.62
CA ARG A 133 25.32 56.81 -3.61
C ARG A 133 26.15 57.16 -4.85
N PHE A 134 27.46 57.06 -4.73
CA PHE A 134 28.38 57.36 -5.84
C PHE A 134 28.99 56.04 -6.32
N LEU A 135 28.86 55.74 -7.63
CA LEU A 135 29.40 54.51 -8.22
C LEU A 135 30.88 54.35 -7.94
N SER A 136 31.68 55.44 -8.01
CA SER A 136 33.12 55.41 -7.83
C SER A 136 33.59 55.11 -6.40
N SER A 137 32.75 55.29 -5.40
CA SER A 137 33.08 55.10 -3.99
C SER A 137 32.14 54.16 -3.25
N ASP A 138 31.19 53.54 -3.96
CA ASP A 138 30.29 52.61 -3.33
C ASP A 138 30.94 51.28 -3.01
N VAL A 139 30.54 50.71 -1.90
CA VAL A 139 31.00 49.38 -1.45
C VAL A 139 30.42 48.28 -2.33
N ASP A 140 29.17 48.48 -2.81
CA ASP A 140 28.51 47.56 -3.71
C ASP A 140 28.42 48.14 -5.15
N ALA A 141 29.56 48.29 -5.79
CA ALA A 141 29.63 48.70 -7.20
C ALA A 141 29.42 47.53 -8.21
N GLY A 142 29.50 46.28 -7.75
CA GLY A 142 29.46 45.08 -8.62
C GLY A 142 28.20 44.94 -9.44
N TRP A 143 27.05 45.52 -9.00
CA TRP A 143 25.82 45.51 -9.79
C TRP A 143 25.97 46.31 -11.10
N TYR A 144 26.77 47.38 -11.09
CA TYR A 144 26.97 48.24 -12.27
C TYR A 144 27.81 47.55 -13.34
N ASP A 145 28.84 46.82 -12.96
CA ASP A 145 29.69 46.06 -13.88
C ASP A 145 28.81 44.97 -14.60
N ILE A 146 27.93 44.33 -13.85
CA ILE A 146 26.98 43.36 -14.43
C ILE A 146 26.02 44.07 -15.37
N TYR A 147 25.37 45.18 -14.95
CA TYR A 147 24.46 45.96 -15.77
C TYR A 147 25.05 46.36 -17.13
N THR A 148 26.27 46.86 -17.13
CA THR A 148 26.97 47.27 -18.35
C THR A 148 27.32 46.12 -19.29
N SER A 149 27.41 44.90 -18.76
CA SER A 149 27.67 43.69 -19.53
C SER A 149 26.43 43.03 -20.08
N LEU A 150 25.23 43.41 -19.59
CA LEU A 150 23.97 42.79 -20.02
C LEU A 150 23.62 43.21 -21.46
N PRO A 151 23.17 42.28 -22.30
CA PRO A 151 22.69 42.56 -23.66
C PRO A 151 21.55 43.57 -23.66
N GLU A 152 21.43 44.36 -24.75
CA GLU A 152 20.35 45.37 -24.88
C GLU A 152 19.03 44.77 -25.42
N ASP A 153 19.03 43.51 -25.77
CA ASP A 153 17.89 42.84 -26.42
C ASP A 153 16.70 42.58 -25.48
N GLN A 154 16.88 42.81 -24.18
CA GLN A 154 15.88 42.50 -23.16
C GLN A 154 15.78 43.62 -22.13
N ASP A 155 14.56 43.79 -21.60
CA ASP A 155 14.31 44.79 -20.56
C ASP A 155 14.53 44.28 -19.14
N THR A 156 14.50 42.96 -18.92
CA THR A 156 14.59 42.37 -17.59
C THR A 156 15.60 41.23 -17.54
N TYR A 157 16.48 41.24 -16.54
CA TYR A 157 17.48 40.21 -16.27
C TYR A 157 17.50 39.86 -14.80
N ILE A 158 17.74 38.60 -14.50
CA ILE A 158 17.92 38.10 -13.14
C ILE A 158 19.30 37.47 -13.03
N VAL A 159 20.06 37.86 -12.02
CA VAL A 159 21.42 37.37 -11.80
C VAL A 159 21.66 37.16 -10.31
N SER A 160 22.26 36.06 -9.94
CA SER A 160 22.77 35.83 -8.58
C SER A 160 24.17 36.47 -8.43
N ARG A 161 24.37 37.27 -7.41
CA ARG A 161 25.63 37.95 -7.16
C ARG A 161 25.94 38.13 -5.68
N GLU A 162 27.19 38.41 -5.37
CA GLU A 162 27.59 38.84 -4.04
C GLU A 162 27.38 40.37 -3.89
N MET A 163 26.64 40.78 -2.87
CA MET A 163 26.48 42.15 -2.46
C MET A 163 27.34 42.43 -1.24
N LYS A 164 28.15 43.51 -1.30
CA LYS A 164 28.94 43.95 -0.17
C LYS A 164 28.19 44.99 0.65
N THR A 165 27.97 44.73 1.92
CA THR A 165 27.29 45.64 2.83
C THR A 165 28.30 46.53 3.55
N SER A 166 28.00 47.83 3.64
CA SER A 166 28.91 48.84 4.26
C SER A 166 29.11 48.68 5.77
N THR A 167 28.34 47.86 6.43
CA THR A 167 28.34 47.66 7.90
C THR A 167 29.15 46.44 8.35
N SER A 168 29.53 45.55 7.44
CA SER A 168 30.32 44.36 7.77
C SER A 168 31.24 44.03 6.59
N SER A 169 32.42 43.46 6.86
CA SER A 169 33.27 42.89 5.83
C SER A 169 32.70 41.58 5.23
N THR A 170 31.46 41.27 5.52
CA THR A 170 30.75 40.09 5.02
C THR A 170 30.01 40.43 3.76
N SER A 171 30.22 39.65 2.72
CA SER A 171 29.36 39.64 1.51
C SER A 171 28.14 38.79 1.75
N GLU A 172 27.00 39.26 1.26
CA GLU A 172 25.74 38.51 1.24
C GLU A 172 25.36 38.19 -0.20
N ASN A 173 24.91 36.96 -0.43
CA ASN A 173 24.39 36.57 -1.75
C ASN A 173 22.99 37.10 -1.94
N VAL A 174 22.77 37.75 -3.06
CA VAL A 174 21.49 38.34 -3.44
C VAL A 174 21.10 37.91 -4.84
N LEU A 175 19.81 37.75 -5.05
CA LEU A 175 19.23 37.63 -6.37
C LEU A 175 18.87 39.03 -6.86
N THR A 176 19.57 39.49 -7.88
CA THR A 176 19.41 40.86 -8.40
C THR A 176 18.57 40.84 -9.67
N VAL A 177 17.50 41.60 -9.67
CA VAL A 177 16.61 41.82 -10.82
C VAL A 177 16.96 43.18 -11.40
N TYR A 178 17.37 43.18 -12.65
CA TYR A 178 17.61 44.39 -13.44
C TYR A 178 16.39 44.64 -14.34
N LYS A 179 15.80 45.85 -14.25
CA LYS A 179 14.71 46.25 -15.15
C LYS A 179 15.12 47.56 -15.80
N ARG A 180 15.31 47.56 -17.12
CA ARG A 180 15.60 48.79 -17.91
C ARG A 180 14.35 49.65 -17.99
N PHE A 181 14.55 50.97 -18.02
CA PHE A 181 13.44 51.91 -18.22
C PHE A 181 13.00 51.90 -19.68
N SER A 182 11.71 51.96 -19.92
CA SER A 182 11.14 51.93 -21.29
C SER A 182 11.31 53.26 -22.02
N TYR A 183 11.45 54.37 -21.30
CA TYR A 183 11.45 55.72 -21.88
C TYR A 183 12.68 56.56 -21.53
N LEU A 184 13.66 55.96 -20.88
CA LEU A 184 14.89 56.60 -20.39
C LEU A 184 16.01 55.58 -20.42
N ASP A 185 17.23 56.10 -20.62
CA ASP A 185 18.41 55.30 -20.47
C ASP A 185 18.73 55.14 -18.99
N GLY A 186 18.70 53.91 -18.52
CA GLY A 186 18.92 53.60 -17.11
C GLY A 186 18.22 52.34 -16.65
N VAL A 187 18.36 52.02 -15.39
CA VAL A 187 17.92 50.73 -14.81
C VAL A 187 17.41 50.89 -13.39
N MET A 188 16.41 50.18 -13.04
CA MET A 188 16.09 49.86 -11.66
C MET A 188 16.64 48.48 -11.29
N VAL A 189 17.32 48.44 -10.18
CA VAL A 189 17.97 47.25 -9.64
C VAL A 189 17.27 46.87 -8.34
N SER A 190 16.70 45.69 -8.29
CA SER A 190 16.02 45.15 -7.11
C SER A 190 16.87 44.01 -6.55
N ASN A 191 17.42 44.18 -5.37
CA ASN A 191 18.20 43.15 -4.68
C ASN A 191 17.29 42.37 -3.74
N LEU A 192 17.12 41.07 -4.01
CA LEU A 192 16.34 40.17 -3.22
C LEU A 192 17.26 39.32 -2.35
N SER A 193 16.95 39.21 -1.06
CA SER A 193 17.73 38.40 -0.12
C SER A 193 17.65 36.92 -0.48
N LEU A 194 18.78 36.31 -0.83
CA LEU A 194 18.85 34.88 -1.14
C LEU A 194 18.47 34.04 0.07
N LYS A 195 18.82 34.47 1.26
CA LYS A 195 18.49 33.82 2.53
C LYS A 195 16.97 33.75 2.76
N GLU A 196 16.24 34.85 2.52
CA GLU A 196 14.77 34.83 2.66
C GLU A 196 14.11 34.05 1.49
N LEU A 197 14.72 34.05 0.31
CA LEU A 197 14.30 33.23 -0.83
C LEU A 197 14.43 31.73 -0.52
N GLU A 198 15.58 31.31 -0.02
CA GLU A 198 15.82 29.92 0.40
C GLU A 198 14.86 29.48 1.52
N LYS A 199 14.58 30.38 2.46
CA LYS A 199 13.59 30.14 3.51
C LYS A 199 12.19 29.99 2.93
N MET A 200 11.82 30.77 1.92
CA MET A 200 10.55 30.65 1.22
C MET A 200 10.45 29.32 0.44
N MET A 201 11.54 28.88 -0.20
CA MET A 201 11.65 27.56 -0.82
C MET A 201 11.45 26.41 0.17
N SER A 202 11.87 26.59 1.44
CA SER A 202 11.73 25.61 2.51
C SER A 202 10.46 25.73 3.34
N ALA A 203 9.57 26.66 3.03
CA ALA A 203 8.43 27.05 3.89
C ALA A 203 7.43 25.91 4.13
N LYS A 204 7.27 24.98 3.20
CA LYS A 204 6.43 23.76 3.40
C LYS A 204 7.31 22.57 3.80
N SER A 205 7.19 22.16 5.07
CA SER A 205 7.81 20.90 5.53
C SER A 205 7.08 19.72 4.91
N THR A 206 7.77 18.95 4.10
CA THR A 206 7.26 17.69 3.55
C THR A 206 7.84 16.49 4.29
N SER A 207 7.10 15.38 4.30
CA SER A 207 7.57 14.14 4.95
C SER A 207 8.62 13.39 4.12
N TRP A 208 8.97 13.91 2.94
CA TRP A 208 9.97 13.31 2.05
C TRP A 208 11.05 14.31 1.67
N LYS A 209 12.23 13.80 1.34
CA LYS A 209 13.36 14.61 0.88
C LYS A 209 13.09 15.13 -0.53
N HIS A 210 13.26 16.42 -0.74
CA HIS A 210 13.16 17.09 -2.05
C HIS A 210 14.15 18.21 -2.13
N GLY A 211 14.41 18.72 -3.32
CA GLY A 211 15.20 19.94 -3.56
C GLY A 211 14.48 20.83 -4.53
N MET A 212 14.57 22.14 -4.31
CA MET A 212 14.04 23.17 -5.17
C MET A 212 15.17 24.04 -5.70
N PHE A 213 15.14 24.35 -6.99
CA PHE A 213 16.18 25.07 -7.73
C PHE A 213 15.55 26.15 -8.58
N LEU A 214 16.17 27.31 -8.54
CA LEU A 214 15.87 28.42 -9.44
C LEU A 214 17.03 28.58 -10.42
N LEU A 215 16.74 28.53 -11.71
CA LEU A 215 17.74 28.58 -12.78
C LEU A 215 17.38 29.71 -13.74
N ASP A 216 18.38 30.40 -14.31
CA ASP A 216 18.17 31.37 -15.36
C ASP A 216 17.86 30.70 -16.72
N SER A 217 17.61 31.49 -17.75
CA SER A 217 17.37 30.99 -19.11
C SER A 217 18.57 30.26 -19.72
N GLY A 218 19.77 30.46 -19.20
CA GLY A 218 21.01 29.77 -19.55
C GLY A 218 21.26 28.53 -18.69
N GLN A 219 20.31 28.13 -17.85
CA GLN A 219 20.41 27.03 -16.88
C GLN A 219 21.47 27.24 -15.79
N ASN A 220 21.92 28.48 -15.57
CA ASN A 220 22.78 28.77 -14.44
C ASN A 220 21.98 28.85 -13.14
N LEU A 221 22.57 28.34 -12.06
CA LEU A 221 21.91 28.32 -10.76
C LEU A 221 21.78 29.72 -10.18
N LEU A 222 20.56 30.12 -9.85
CA LEU A 222 20.24 31.39 -9.16
C LEU A 222 20.06 31.17 -7.66
N ALA A 223 19.32 30.13 -7.28
CA ALA A 223 19.07 29.77 -5.89
C ALA A 223 18.82 28.25 -5.76
N SER A 224 19.12 27.69 -4.60
CA SER A 224 18.86 26.25 -4.35
C SER A 224 18.55 25.98 -2.88
N GLN A 225 17.66 25.02 -2.64
CA GLN A 225 17.31 24.58 -1.30
C GLN A 225 17.00 23.08 -1.29
N GLY A 226 17.37 22.40 -0.20
CA GLY A 226 16.94 21.03 0.12
C GLY A 226 18.00 19.94 -0.07
N PHE A 227 18.94 20.06 -1.01
CA PHE A 227 20.04 19.11 -1.17
C PHE A 227 21.35 19.64 -0.62
N SER A 228 22.22 18.74 -0.13
CA SER A 228 23.55 19.11 0.38
C SER A 228 24.52 19.49 -0.74
N SER A 229 24.30 18.99 -1.95
CA SER A 229 25.04 19.33 -3.17
C SER A 229 24.03 19.63 -4.27
N VAL A 230 24.32 20.64 -5.07
CA VAL A 230 23.50 20.99 -6.23
C VAL A 230 23.71 19.93 -7.30
N PRO A 231 22.65 19.27 -7.81
CA PRO A 231 22.77 18.34 -8.92
C PRO A 231 23.24 19.06 -10.18
N ASP A 232 23.99 18.37 -11.04
CA ASP A 232 24.40 18.91 -12.33
C ASP A 232 23.26 18.82 -13.35
N PHE A 233 22.74 19.97 -13.76
CA PHE A 233 21.66 20.07 -14.77
C PHE A 233 22.20 20.06 -16.22
N SER A 234 23.51 19.98 -16.45
CA SER A 234 24.10 20.05 -17.78
C SER A 234 23.65 18.90 -18.71
N GLU A 235 23.23 17.77 -18.15
CA GLU A 235 22.73 16.62 -18.90
C GLU A 235 21.26 16.76 -19.33
N VAL A 236 20.52 17.72 -18.76
CA VAL A 236 19.07 17.89 -19.01
C VAL A 236 18.84 19.24 -19.69
N ASP A 237 18.37 19.21 -20.93
CA ASP A 237 17.98 20.43 -21.63
C ASP A 237 16.55 20.85 -21.20
N LEU A 238 16.48 21.74 -20.21
CA LEU A 238 15.19 22.24 -19.68
C LEU A 238 14.37 22.97 -20.74
N SER A 239 14.97 23.50 -21.80
CA SER A 239 14.26 24.23 -22.85
C SER A 239 13.39 23.33 -23.72
N THR A 240 13.66 22.03 -23.76
CA THR A 240 12.91 21.01 -24.50
C THR A 240 11.73 20.44 -23.71
N LEU A 241 11.72 20.65 -22.39
CA LEU A 241 10.66 20.14 -21.52
C LEU A 241 9.48 21.12 -21.49
N THR A 242 8.28 20.56 -21.42
CA THR A 242 7.06 21.33 -21.17
C THR A 242 6.83 21.53 -19.67
N ASP A 243 6.11 22.58 -19.29
CA ASP A 243 5.73 22.75 -17.89
C ASP A 243 4.97 21.55 -17.36
N GLY A 244 5.34 21.09 -16.16
CA GLY A 244 4.70 19.96 -15.53
C GLY A 244 5.66 18.91 -14.96
N PHE A 245 5.13 17.67 -14.83
CA PHE A 245 5.87 16.55 -14.25
C PHE A 245 6.59 15.71 -15.31
N HIS A 246 7.88 15.46 -15.06
CA HIS A 246 8.74 14.61 -15.87
C HIS A 246 9.50 13.62 -15.01
N TRP A 247 9.87 12.48 -15.57
CA TRP A 247 10.80 11.55 -14.97
C TRP A 247 12.15 11.76 -15.64
N GLU A 248 13.07 12.38 -14.91
CA GLU A 248 14.36 12.76 -15.47
C GLU A 248 15.51 12.10 -14.69
N LYS A 249 16.59 11.87 -15.41
CA LYS A 249 17.84 11.43 -14.82
C LYS A 249 18.79 12.61 -14.70
N VAL A 250 19.04 13.07 -13.48
CA VAL A 250 19.92 14.17 -13.18
C VAL A 250 21.08 13.62 -12.33
N ASP A 251 22.32 13.90 -12.69
CA ASP A 251 23.51 13.47 -11.94
C ASP A 251 23.47 11.94 -11.61
N HIS A 252 23.18 11.12 -12.63
CA HIS A 252 23.08 9.66 -12.56
C HIS A 252 21.95 9.10 -11.67
N HIS A 253 21.12 9.94 -11.03
CA HIS A 253 19.98 9.55 -10.21
C HIS A 253 18.64 9.86 -10.89
N PHE A 254 17.63 9.01 -10.65
CA PHE A 254 16.29 9.25 -11.15
C PHE A 254 15.49 10.12 -10.19
N TYR A 255 14.83 11.14 -10.77
CA TYR A 255 13.97 12.07 -10.03
C TYR A 255 12.59 12.18 -10.69
N LEU A 256 11.58 12.42 -9.87
CA LEU A 256 10.34 13.03 -10.31
C LEU A 256 10.58 14.54 -10.28
N THR A 257 10.58 15.15 -11.46
CA THR A 257 10.86 16.57 -11.65
C THR A 257 9.56 17.30 -11.93
N TYR A 258 9.31 18.38 -11.24
CA TYR A 258 8.27 19.35 -11.58
C TYR A 258 8.95 20.65 -11.99
N MET A 259 8.61 21.14 -13.15
CA MET A 259 9.24 22.33 -13.73
C MET A 259 8.17 23.32 -14.19
N ILE A 260 8.45 24.59 -13.96
CA ILE A 260 7.70 25.74 -14.49
C ILE A 260 8.68 26.73 -15.09
N TYR A 261 8.39 27.18 -16.29
CA TYR A 261 9.10 28.30 -16.91
C TYR A 261 8.32 29.60 -16.80
N GLN A 262 8.97 30.64 -16.28
CA GLN A 262 8.38 31.97 -16.16
C GLN A 262 8.87 32.90 -17.26
N PRO A 263 8.02 33.18 -18.26
CA PRO A 263 8.45 33.93 -19.44
C PRO A 263 8.72 35.39 -19.16
N THR A 264 8.04 36.00 -18.16
CA THR A 264 8.19 37.43 -17.81
C THR A 264 9.58 37.75 -17.31
N TYR A 265 10.08 36.90 -16.43
CA TYR A 265 11.38 37.06 -15.77
C TYR A 265 12.42 36.07 -16.28
N ARG A 266 12.06 35.15 -17.18
CA ARG A 266 12.91 34.16 -17.88
C ARG A 266 13.72 33.29 -16.92
N TYR A 267 13.06 32.68 -15.96
CA TYR A 267 13.65 31.68 -15.08
C TYR A 267 12.88 30.37 -15.10
N TYR A 268 13.59 29.30 -14.77
CA TYR A 268 13.00 28.00 -14.51
C TYR A 268 12.93 27.77 -13.00
N SER A 269 11.79 27.36 -12.51
CA SER A 269 11.65 26.80 -11.16
C SER A 269 11.55 25.28 -11.28
N VAL A 270 12.50 24.57 -10.70
CA VAL A 270 12.62 23.12 -10.81
C VAL A 270 12.59 22.50 -9.42
N GLN A 271 11.62 21.63 -9.17
CA GLN A 271 11.59 20.84 -7.93
C GLN A 271 11.90 19.38 -8.24
N LEU A 272 12.87 18.81 -7.54
CA LEU A 272 13.33 17.43 -7.69
C LEU A 272 12.94 16.60 -6.48
N VAL A 273 12.27 15.47 -6.71
CA VAL A 273 11.98 14.47 -5.68
C VAL A 273 12.69 13.18 -6.08
N PRO A 274 13.71 12.71 -5.35
CA PRO A 274 14.42 11.50 -5.71
C PRO A 274 13.52 10.27 -5.57
N VAL A 275 13.64 9.34 -6.52
CA VAL A 275 12.85 8.09 -6.52
C VAL A 275 13.02 7.32 -5.21
N SER A 276 14.21 7.34 -4.62
CA SER A 276 14.48 6.72 -3.32
C SER A 276 13.62 7.29 -2.19
N ALA A 277 13.38 8.61 -2.19
CA ALA A 277 12.51 9.27 -1.22
C ALA A 277 11.02 8.90 -1.44
N ILE A 278 10.59 8.77 -2.70
CA ILE A 278 9.26 8.30 -3.07
C ILE A 278 9.04 6.87 -2.55
N ILE A 279 10.00 5.97 -2.84
CA ILE A 279 9.93 4.57 -2.40
C ILE A 279 9.89 4.49 -0.87
N LEU A 280 10.75 5.24 -0.17
CA LEU A 280 10.79 5.25 1.29
C LEU A 280 9.48 5.75 1.90
N TYR A 281 8.92 6.83 1.37
CA TYR A 281 7.64 7.39 1.80
C TYR A 281 6.48 6.41 1.58
N CYS A 282 6.42 5.79 0.39
CA CYS A 282 5.44 4.75 0.10
C CYS A 282 5.61 3.55 1.04
N ALA A 283 6.83 3.08 1.27
CA ALA A 283 7.10 1.93 2.15
C ALA A 283 6.66 2.19 3.60
N GLN A 284 6.89 3.38 4.14
CA GLN A 284 6.45 3.75 5.48
C GLN A 284 4.93 3.71 5.62
N ASN A 285 4.21 4.19 4.62
CA ASN A 285 2.75 4.22 4.61
C ASN A 285 2.09 2.87 4.29
N LEU A 286 2.86 1.90 3.75
CA LEU A 286 2.40 0.53 3.51
C LEU A 286 2.48 -0.36 4.76
N LEU A 287 3.11 0.10 5.84
CA LEU A 287 3.22 -0.66 7.09
C LEU A 287 1.84 -0.96 7.69
N LEU A 288 0.94 0.01 7.71
CA LEU A 288 -0.41 -0.15 8.26
C LEU A 288 -1.24 -1.19 7.49
N PRO A 289 -1.39 -1.12 6.15
CA PRO A 289 -2.07 -2.18 5.41
C PRO A 289 -1.41 -3.56 5.55
N LEU A 290 -0.09 -3.64 5.71
CA LEU A 290 0.60 -4.89 5.96
C LEU A 290 0.22 -5.51 7.32
N ILE A 291 0.15 -4.70 8.38
CA ILE A 291 -0.31 -5.14 9.71
C ILE A 291 -1.76 -5.62 9.63
N MET A 292 -2.62 -4.90 8.91
CA MET A 292 -4.02 -5.30 8.69
C MET A 292 -4.14 -6.63 7.95
N LEU A 293 -3.29 -6.89 6.94
CA LEU A 293 -3.22 -8.18 6.26
C LEU A 293 -2.82 -9.31 7.22
N LEU A 294 -1.75 -9.13 7.99
CA LEU A 294 -1.30 -10.13 8.95
C LEU A 294 -2.38 -10.45 9.97
N PHE A 295 -3.10 -9.44 10.44
CA PHE A 295 -4.23 -9.61 11.35
C PHE A 295 -5.39 -10.37 10.68
N ALA A 296 -5.73 -10.04 9.45
CA ALA A 296 -6.75 -10.77 8.68
C ALA A 296 -6.37 -12.23 8.45
N LEU A 297 -5.12 -12.51 8.08
CA LEU A 297 -4.60 -13.88 7.92
C LEU A 297 -4.63 -14.65 9.25
N PHE A 298 -4.30 -13.99 10.36
CA PHE A 298 -4.39 -14.59 11.69
C PHE A 298 -5.83 -14.98 12.06
N ILE A 299 -6.79 -14.09 11.79
CA ILE A 299 -8.22 -14.39 11.99
C ILE A 299 -8.66 -15.57 11.12
N ILE A 300 -8.31 -15.56 9.82
CA ILE A 300 -8.65 -16.66 8.90
C ILE A 300 -8.05 -17.97 9.41
N PHE A 301 -6.81 -17.95 9.89
CA PHE A 301 -6.15 -19.13 10.47
C PHE A 301 -6.89 -19.65 11.70
N LEU A 302 -7.29 -18.77 12.64
CA LEU A 302 -8.04 -19.16 13.83
C LEU A 302 -9.38 -19.80 13.47
N PHE A 303 -10.15 -19.18 12.57
CA PHE A 303 -11.43 -19.73 12.11
C PHE A 303 -11.28 -21.04 11.36
N SER A 304 -10.27 -21.15 10.49
CA SER A 304 -9.97 -22.38 9.75
C SER A 304 -9.58 -23.51 10.72
N TYR A 305 -8.75 -23.20 11.71
CA TYR A 305 -8.36 -24.16 12.74
C TYR A 305 -9.57 -24.64 13.55
N GLN A 306 -10.45 -23.73 13.96
CA GLN A 306 -11.63 -24.06 14.74
C GLN A 306 -12.61 -24.95 13.95
N ILE A 307 -12.91 -24.59 12.70
CA ILE A 307 -13.78 -25.38 11.81
C ILE A 307 -13.18 -26.77 11.56
N THR A 308 -11.86 -26.84 11.28
CA THR A 308 -11.18 -28.11 11.03
C THR A 308 -11.22 -29.00 12.28
N ARG A 309 -11.00 -28.43 13.46
CA ARG A 309 -11.05 -29.15 14.74
C ARG A 309 -12.45 -29.70 15.03
N ASP A 310 -13.49 -28.91 14.77
CA ASP A 310 -14.87 -29.33 15.01
C ASP A 310 -15.30 -30.41 14.01
N ASN A 311 -14.95 -30.28 12.74
CA ASN A 311 -15.17 -31.31 11.73
C ASN A 311 -14.40 -32.60 12.07
N PHE A 312 -13.16 -32.49 12.53
CA PHE A 312 -12.37 -33.68 12.93
C PHE A 312 -13.01 -34.41 14.12
N ARG A 313 -13.52 -33.69 15.12
CA ARG A 313 -14.22 -34.27 16.26
C ARG A 313 -15.47 -35.03 15.82
N GLN A 314 -16.24 -34.48 14.88
CA GLN A 314 -17.43 -35.15 14.34
C GLN A 314 -17.05 -36.45 13.58
N ILE A 315 -16.01 -36.40 12.74
CA ILE A 315 -15.50 -37.59 12.03
C ILE A 315 -15.02 -38.65 13.02
N GLN A 316 -14.26 -38.22 14.08
CA GLN A 316 -13.79 -39.13 15.11
C GLN A 316 -14.94 -39.83 15.83
N SER A 317 -16.02 -39.13 16.17
CA SER A 317 -17.19 -39.73 16.82
C SER A 317 -17.87 -40.79 15.92
N VAL A 318 -17.87 -40.59 14.61
CA VAL A 318 -18.38 -41.58 13.66
C VAL A 318 -17.50 -42.81 13.57
N ILE A 319 -16.17 -42.60 13.50
CA ILE A 319 -15.22 -43.72 13.50
C ILE A 319 -15.35 -44.55 14.79
N ASP A 320 -15.51 -43.89 15.94
CA ASP A 320 -15.71 -44.58 17.24
C ASP A 320 -17.03 -45.34 17.29
N LEU A 321 -18.14 -44.81 16.69
CA LEU A 321 -19.40 -45.51 16.55
C LEU A 321 -19.27 -46.79 15.67
N PHE A 322 -18.58 -46.70 14.53
CA PHE A 322 -18.30 -47.86 13.70
C PHE A 322 -17.43 -48.93 14.42
N GLY A 323 -16.36 -48.48 15.13
CA GLY A 323 -15.55 -49.38 15.88
C GLY A 323 -16.26 -50.07 17.04
N ASN A 324 -17.23 -49.42 17.68
CA ASN A 324 -18.09 -49.98 18.71
C ASN A 324 -19.12 -50.96 18.13
N ALA A 325 -19.70 -50.62 17.00
CA ALA A 325 -20.64 -51.50 16.31
C ALA A 325 -19.99 -52.82 15.84
N GLU A 326 -18.73 -52.78 15.37
CA GLU A 326 -17.96 -53.97 15.00
C GLU A 326 -17.69 -54.89 16.23
N LYS A 327 -17.60 -54.31 17.42
CA LYS A 327 -17.45 -55.03 18.69
C LYS A 327 -18.79 -55.52 19.27
N GLY A 328 -19.93 -55.30 18.57
CA GLY A 328 -21.25 -55.68 19.04
C GLY A 328 -21.85 -54.76 20.11
N ILE A 329 -21.23 -53.60 20.37
CA ILE A 329 -21.72 -52.61 21.31
C ILE A 329 -22.57 -51.60 20.49
N TYR A 330 -23.88 -51.75 20.57
CA TYR A 330 -24.79 -50.83 19.84
C TYR A 330 -25.08 -49.61 20.70
N PRO A 331 -25.07 -48.39 20.10
CA PRO A 331 -25.47 -47.20 20.82
C PRO A 331 -26.92 -47.26 21.25
N THR A 332 -27.17 -46.96 22.51
CA THR A 332 -28.55 -46.79 23.02
C THR A 332 -29.11 -45.47 22.53
N GLU A 333 -30.45 -45.34 22.43
CA GLU A 333 -31.18 -44.18 21.97
C GLU A 333 -30.76 -42.83 22.64
N LYS A 334 -30.05 -42.92 23.79
CA LYS A 334 -29.50 -41.79 24.54
C LYS A 334 -28.16 -41.25 23.99
N ASP A 335 -27.49 -42.00 23.14
CA ASP A 335 -26.20 -41.61 22.53
C ASP A 335 -26.35 -40.99 21.14
N SER A 336 -27.59 -40.78 20.70
CA SER A 336 -27.88 -40.07 19.45
C SER A 336 -27.62 -38.57 19.64
N PRO A 337 -26.81 -37.90 18.82
CA PRO A 337 -26.59 -36.45 18.90
C PRO A 337 -27.82 -35.67 18.42
N ALA A 338 -28.99 -35.87 19.13
CA ALA A 338 -30.27 -35.29 18.74
C ALA A 338 -30.43 -33.80 19.09
N ASP A 339 -29.41 -33.18 19.65
CA ASP A 339 -29.50 -31.80 20.20
C ASP A 339 -28.43 -30.82 19.61
N GLN A 340 -27.94 -31.05 18.40
CA GLN A 340 -27.10 -30.06 17.72
C GLN A 340 -27.82 -29.46 16.52
N PRO A 341 -27.68 -28.10 16.31
CA PRO A 341 -28.46 -27.39 15.33
C PRO A 341 -28.15 -27.77 13.90
N ASP A 342 -29.14 -27.52 13.04
CA ASP A 342 -29.25 -27.70 11.60
C ASP A 342 -28.00 -27.41 10.74
N ASP A 343 -26.93 -28.19 10.92
CA ASP A 343 -25.82 -28.21 9.99
C ASP A 343 -26.04 -29.32 8.98
N GLU A 344 -26.04 -29.01 7.67
CA GLU A 344 -26.24 -29.95 6.57
C GLU A 344 -25.33 -31.18 6.70
N TYR A 345 -24.14 -31.01 7.26
CA TYR A 345 -23.18 -32.08 7.50
C TYR A 345 -23.67 -33.05 8.60
N SER A 346 -24.21 -32.54 9.68
CA SER A 346 -24.81 -33.32 10.76
C SER A 346 -26.01 -34.14 10.25
N LEU A 347 -26.81 -33.59 9.34
CA LEU A 347 -27.95 -34.24 8.73
C LEU A 347 -27.53 -35.40 7.80
N ILE A 348 -26.51 -35.18 6.97
CA ILE A 348 -25.91 -36.22 6.11
C ILE A 348 -25.32 -37.33 6.99
N MET A 349 -24.58 -36.99 8.02
CA MET A 349 -23.94 -37.93 8.92
C MET A 349 -24.95 -38.78 9.69
N ASN A 350 -25.98 -38.17 10.25
CA ASN A 350 -27.06 -38.88 10.91
C ASN A 350 -27.80 -39.86 9.97
N ASN A 351 -27.98 -39.48 8.70
CA ASN A 351 -28.56 -40.37 7.70
C ASN A 351 -27.63 -41.57 7.39
N VAL A 352 -26.33 -41.33 7.24
CA VAL A 352 -25.33 -42.40 7.01
C VAL A 352 -25.31 -43.39 8.19
N ILE A 353 -25.27 -42.88 9.42
CA ILE A 353 -25.31 -43.70 10.65
C ILE A 353 -26.60 -44.50 10.68
N ARG A 354 -27.75 -43.91 10.41
CA ARG A 354 -29.07 -44.60 10.40
C ARG A 354 -29.13 -45.70 9.34
N ILE A 355 -28.62 -45.46 8.14
CA ILE A 355 -28.59 -46.47 7.06
C ILE A 355 -27.68 -47.63 7.48
N PHE A 356 -26.50 -47.34 8.05
CA PHE A 356 -25.56 -48.34 8.51
C PHE A 356 -26.17 -49.21 9.61
N LEU A 357 -26.77 -48.62 10.64
CA LEU A 357 -27.43 -49.36 11.72
C LEU A 357 -28.59 -50.24 11.20
N ASN A 358 -29.44 -49.73 10.31
CA ASN A 358 -30.50 -50.48 9.68
C ASN A 358 -29.97 -51.65 8.85
N THR A 359 -28.89 -51.44 8.10
CA THR A 359 -28.27 -52.51 7.29
C THR A 359 -27.67 -53.61 8.17
N THR A 360 -27.01 -53.27 9.25
CA THR A 360 -26.42 -54.21 10.19
C THR A 360 -27.53 -55.01 10.90
N PHE A 361 -28.58 -54.34 11.35
CA PHE A 361 -29.75 -54.97 11.95
C PHE A 361 -30.47 -55.96 10.98
N LEU A 362 -30.68 -55.54 9.74
CA LEU A 362 -31.26 -56.44 8.71
C LEU A 362 -30.39 -57.65 8.41
N ASN A 363 -29.08 -57.46 8.32
CA ASN A 363 -28.13 -58.57 8.13
C ASN A 363 -28.15 -59.57 9.31
N SER A 364 -28.25 -59.08 10.54
CA SER A 364 -28.39 -59.90 11.72
C SER A 364 -29.70 -60.71 11.70
N GLN A 365 -30.82 -60.07 11.34
CA GLN A 365 -32.12 -60.80 11.20
C GLN A 365 -32.10 -61.83 10.08
N LEU A 366 -31.47 -61.51 8.94
CA LEU A 366 -31.29 -62.47 7.84
C LEU A 366 -30.45 -63.65 8.24
N ALA A 367 -29.38 -63.45 9.01
CA ALA A 367 -28.55 -64.55 9.54
C ALA A 367 -29.35 -65.43 10.49
N GLU A 368 -30.15 -64.83 11.40
CA GLU A 368 -31.04 -65.59 12.32
C GLU A 368 -32.10 -66.36 11.58
N GLN A 369 -32.75 -65.75 10.58
CA GLN A 369 -33.78 -66.49 9.75
C GLN A 369 -33.13 -67.61 8.97
N LYS A 370 -31.93 -67.43 8.40
CA LYS A 370 -31.20 -68.47 7.68
C LYS A 370 -30.84 -69.62 8.61
N TYR A 371 -30.42 -69.31 9.85
CA TYR A 371 -30.13 -70.31 10.85
C TYR A 371 -31.41 -71.10 11.25
N LYS A 372 -32.54 -70.43 11.52
CA LYS A 372 -33.77 -71.03 11.84
C LYS A 372 -34.30 -71.94 10.69
N LYS A 373 -34.13 -71.49 9.43
CA LYS A 373 -34.49 -72.30 8.25
C LYS A 373 -33.68 -73.58 8.12
N GLN A 374 -32.31 -73.45 8.33
CA GLN A 374 -31.40 -74.56 8.30
C GLN A 374 -31.74 -75.59 9.42
N ALA A 375 -32.04 -75.10 10.63
CA ALA A 375 -32.48 -75.97 11.72
C ALA A 375 -33.80 -76.67 11.45
N ALA A 376 -34.77 -75.99 10.85
CA ALA A 376 -36.01 -76.55 10.47
C ALA A 376 -35.87 -77.61 9.32
N GLU A 377 -35.06 -77.38 8.33
CA GLU A 377 -34.72 -78.31 7.26
C GLU A 377 -34.04 -79.55 7.83
N LEU A 378 -33.11 -79.43 8.75
CA LEU A 378 -32.40 -80.51 9.41
C LEU A 378 -33.37 -81.35 10.25
N SER A 379 -34.32 -80.76 10.98
CA SER A 379 -35.36 -81.35 11.74
C SER A 379 -36.36 -82.14 10.82
N ALA A 380 -36.73 -81.52 9.67
CA ALA A 380 -37.58 -82.18 8.71
C ALA A 380 -36.89 -83.41 8.06
N LEU A 381 -35.65 -83.38 7.76
CA LEU A 381 -34.84 -84.50 7.28
C LEU A 381 -34.77 -85.65 8.33
N GLN A 382 -34.64 -85.30 9.59
CA GLN A 382 -34.68 -86.30 10.68
C GLN A 382 -36.02 -87.01 10.81
N LEU A 383 -37.09 -86.25 10.64
CA LEU A 383 -38.48 -86.83 10.64
C LEU A 383 -38.79 -87.70 9.44
N GLN A 384 -38.08 -87.62 8.31
CA GLN A 384 -38.23 -88.49 7.15
C GLN A 384 -37.73 -89.91 7.39
N ILE A 385 -36.85 -90.07 8.37
CA ILE A 385 -36.40 -91.38 8.83
C ILE A 385 -37.49 -91.86 9.80
N ASN A 386 -38.42 -92.69 9.30
CA ASN A 386 -39.55 -93.18 10.12
C ASN A 386 -39.02 -94.09 11.26
N PRO A 387 -38.89 -93.53 12.52
CA PRO A 387 -38.32 -94.30 13.64
C PRO A 387 -39.03 -95.58 13.94
N HIS A 388 -40.38 -95.56 13.81
CA HIS A 388 -41.18 -96.72 14.08
C HIS A 388 -40.97 -97.81 13.05
N PHE A 389 -40.72 -97.49 11.80
CA PHE A 389 -40.41 -98.49 10.76
C PHE A 389 -39.04 -99.15 11.03
N MET A 390 -38.03 -98.39 11.37
CA MET A 390 -36.68 -98.94 11.69
C MET A 390 -36.71 -99.87 12.89
N VAL A 391 -37.35 -99.50 14.00
CA VAL A 391 -37.52 -100.26 15.17
C VAL A 391 -38.31 -101.55 14.90
N ASN A 392 -39.46 -101.45 14.17
CA ASN A 392 -40.25 -102.63 13.82
C ASN A 392 -39.53 -103.60 12.87
N THR A 393 -38.72 -103.06 11.97
CA THR A 393 -37.86 -103.90 11.09
C THR A 393 -36.79 -104.67 11.90
N LEU A 394 -36.13 -103.98 12.83
CA LEU A 394 -35.16 -104.65 13.72
C LEU A 394 -35.82 -105.70 14.63
N GLN A 395 -37.04 -105.41 15.13
CA GLN A 395 -37.79 -106.42 15.94
C GLN A 395 -38.20 -107.60 15.08
N THR A 396 -38.56 -107.41 13.86
CA THR A 396 -38.87 -108.50 12.94
C THR A 396 -37.62 -109.31 12.63
N LEU A 397 -36.47 -108.65 12.44
CA LEU A 397 -35.20 -109.32 12.20
C LEU A 397 -34.74 -110.08 13.46
N ASP A 398 -34.97 -109.55 14.62
CA ASP A 398 -34.66 -110.22 15.90
C ASP A 398 -35.47 -111.55 16.07
N PHE A 399 -36.77 -111.50 15.72
CA PHE A 399 -37.67 -112.65 15.74
C PHE A 399 -37.23 -113.73 14.73
N GLU A 400 -36.85 -113.38 13.53
CA GLU A 400 -36.41 -114.37 12.51
C GLU A 400 -35.05 -114.96 12.89
N VAL A 401 -34.08 -114.20 13.46
CA VAL A 401 -32.83 -114.68 13.94
C VAL A 401 -33.06 -115.65 15.10
N TYR A 402 -33.93 -115.35 16.06
CA TYR A 402 -34.36 -116.24 17.13
C TYR A 402 -34.86 -117.55 16.64
N LYS A 403 -35.72 -117.51 15.59
CA LYS A 403 -36.28 -118.67 14.98
C LYS A 403 -35.28 -119.57 14.27
N ILE A 404 -34.31 -119.02 13.60
CA ILE A 404 -33.21 -119.70 12.88
C ILE A 404 -32.21 -120.35 13.90
N ALA A 405 -31.89 -119.67 14.97
CA ALA A 405 -30.90 -120.09 15.97
C ALA A 405 -31.51 -121.14 16.95
N GLY A 406 -32.80 -121.32 16.97
CA GLY A 406 -33.49 -122.23 17.87
C GLY A 406 -33.53 -121.86 19.34
N GLY A 407 -33.20 -120.56 19.61
CA GLY A 407 -33.11 -119.97 20.94
C GLY A 407 -32.36 -118.63 20.96
N PRO A 408 -32.21 -117.96 22.11
CA PRO A 408 -31.52 -116.68 22.21
C PRO A 408 -30.03 -116.83 21.82
N SER A 409 -29.58 -116.01 20.86
CA SER A 409 -28.26 -115.97 20.29
C SER A 409 -27.56 -114.65 20.54
N THR A 410 -26.22 -114.59 20.40
CA THR A 410 -25.41 -113.34 20.49
C THR A 410 -25.94 -112.36 19.44
N ALA A 411 -26.41 -112.79 18.27
CA ALA A 411 -27.00 -111.93 17.21
C ALA A 411 -28.26 -111.26 17.71
N ASN A 412 -29.16 -111.95 18.48
CA ASN A 412 -30.34 -111.31 19.08
C ASN A 412 -30.01 -110.18 20.04
N THR A 413 -28.93 -110.43 20.88
CA THR A 413 -28.46 -109.35 21.78
C THR A 413 -27.95 -108.17 21.06
N ILE A 414 -27.22 -108.32 19.93
CA ILE A 414 -26.72 -107.16 19.08
C ILE A 414 -27.91 -106.41 18.44
N ILE A 415 -28.93 -107.09 17.92
CA ILE A 415 -30.08 -106.49 17.29
C ILE A 415 -30.93 -105.70 18.31
N SER A 416 -31.13 -106.30 19.50
CA SER A 416 -31.84 -105.63 20.61
C SER A 416 -31.08 -104.34 21.03
N ASN A 417 -29.78 -104.47 21.25
CA ASN A 417 -28.93 -103.26 21.59
C ASN A 417 -29.00 -102.23 20.52
N LEU A 418 -28.93 -102.60 19.24
CA LEU A 418 -29.06 -101.71 18.13
C LEU A 418 -30.45 -100.98 18.07
N SER A 419 -31.54 -101.79 18.37
CA SER A 419 -32.88 -101.27 18.46
C SER A 419 -33.08 -100.24 19.57
N ASP A 420 -32.45 -100.56 20.76
CA ASP A 420 -32.49 -99.60 21.87
C ASP A 420 -31.68 -98.34 21.61
N ILE A 421 -30.48 -98.46 21.01
CA ILE A 421 -29.70 -97.33 20.60
C ILE A 421 -30.42 -96.41 19.60
N LEU A 422 -31.04 -97.05 18.61
CA LEU A 422 -31.86 -96.29 17.58
C LEU A 422 -33.12 -95.68 18.21
N SER A 423 -33.82 -96.36 19.08
CA SER A 423 -34.90 -95.81 19.85
C SER A 423 -34.56 -94.61 20.65
N TYR A 424 -33.38 -94.65 21.37
CA TYR A 424 -32.88 -93.60 22.20
C TYR A 424 -32.43 -92.37 21.33
N SER A 425 -31.69 -92.66 20.26
CA SER A 425 -31.14 -91.58 19.38
C SER A 425 -32.23 -90.88 18.58
N LEU A 426 -33.35 -91.54 18.29
CA LEU A 426 -34.49 -90.98 17.53
C LEU A 426 -35.62 -90.43 18.43
N ALA A 427 -35.63 -90.80 19.74
CA ALA A 427 -36.59 -90.28 20.71
C ALA A 427 -36.16 -88.95 21.36
N ASN A 428 -34.88 -88.62 21.32
CA ASN A 428 -34.33 -87.38 21.82
C ASN A 428 -33.55 -86.65 20.72
N PRO A 429 -34.21 -85.95 19.80
CA PRO A 429 -33.54 -85.01 18.91
C PRO A 429 -33.05 -83.86 19.78
N GLN A 430 -31.70 -83.69 19.94
CA GLN A 430 -31.07 -82.52 20.56
C GLN A 430 -31.26 -81.28 19.68
#